data_592cb39235b1a6b02843144cb991bd1c
#
_entry.id   592cb39235b1a6b02843144cb991bd1c
#
_cell.length_a   1.000
_cell.length_b   1.000
_cell.length_c   1.000
_cell.angle_alpha   90.00
_cell.angle_beta   90.00
_cell.angle_gamma   90.00
#
_symmetry.space_group_name_H-M   'P 1'
#
loop_
_entity.id
_entity.type
_entity.pdbx_description
1 polymer ?
#
loop_
_entity_poly.entity_id
_entity_poly.type
_entity_poly.pdbx_seq_one_letter_code
_entity_poly.pdbx_strand_id
1 'polypeptide(L)'
;MDVELCLKEMGRRIMERRKGMGLTQEALAEKSDLTTQFVSYAESGKRGMRPENLMKMAEALGVSTDYLLTGDIIDKDKLLLSHKLDRLTPRQVRLVESIVDECILLYGGENL
;
A
#
# COMPACT_ATOMS: atom_id res chain seq x y z
N MET A 1 -21.90 8.62 4.69
CA MET A 1 -20.46 8.49 4.51
C MET A 1 -19.81 9.87 4.52
N ASP A 2 -18.74 10.04 5.26
CA ASP A 2 -17.96 11.27 5.26
C ASP A 2 -16.90 11.19 4.16
N VAL A 3 -17.17 11.84 3.03
CA VAL A 3 -16.28 11.81 1.86
C VAL A 3 -14.93 12.45 2.17
N GLU A 4 -14.93 13.54 2.93
CA GLU A 4 -13.69 14.22 3.29
C GLU A 4 -12.78 13.32 4.13
N LEU A 5 -13.36 12.62 5.10
CA LEU A 5 -12.62 11.67 5.92
C LEU A 5 -12.10 10.51 5.07
N CYS A 6 -12.89 9.99 4.14
CA CYS A 6 -12.46 8.93 3.22
C CYS A 6 -11.25 9.34 2.39
N LEU A 7 -11.25 10.57 1.88
CA LEU A 7 -10.13 11.08 1.09
C LEU A 7 -8.86 11.24 1.93
N LYS A 8 -8.99 11.70 3.16
CA LYS A 8 -7.86 11.84 4.08
C LYS A 8 -7.27 10.48 4.45
N GLU A 9 -8.12 9.50 4.73
CA GLU A 9 -7.67 8.15 5.07
C GLU A 9 -6.96 7.47 3.89
N MET A 10 -7.52 7.60 2.69
CA MET A 10 -6.87 7.10 1.48
C MET A 10 -5.52 7.78 1.26
N GLY A 11 -5.47 9.10 1.40
CA GLY A 11 -4.23 9.87 1.25
C GLY A 11 -3.16 9.42 2.25
N ARG A 12 -3.55 9.15 3.49
CA ARG A 12 -2.66 8.65 4.53
C ARG A 12 -2.08 7.29 4.15
N ARG A 13 -2.90 6.39 3.64
CA ARG A 13 -2.43 5.06 3.20
C ARG A 13 -1.43 5.16 2.04
N ILE A 14 -1.69 6.07 1.10
CA ILE A 14 -0.77 6.34 -0.01
C ILE A 14 0.57 6.82 0.55
N MET A 15 0.56 7.80 1.43
CA MET A 15 1.77 8.38 2.01
C MET A 15 2.56 7.35 2.81
N GLU A 16 1.89 6.60 3.69
CA GLU A 16 2.55 5.58 4.51
C GLU A 16 3.18 4.50 3.65
N ARG A 17 2.45 4.02 2.63
CA ARG A 17 2.98 3.01 1.73
C ARG A 17 4.17 3.52 0.94
N ARG A 18 4.08 4.75 0.43
CA ARG A 18 5.18 5.40 -0.28
C ARG A 18 6.44 5.48 0.58
N LYS A 19 6.29 5.96 1.81
CA LYS A 19 7.41 6.07 2.75
C LYS A 19 8.00 4.72 3.10
N GLY A 20 7.14 3.73 3.30
CA GLY A 20 7.58 2.36 3.58
C GLY A 20 8.38 1.74 2.44
N MET A 21 8.16 2.19 1.22
CA MET A 21 8.94 1.77 0.04
C MET A 21 10.19 2.62 -0.19
N GLY A 22 10.42 3.63 0.64
CA GLY A 22 11.56 4.54 0.48
C GLY A 22 11.43 5.51 -0.67
N LEU A 23 10.22 5.78 -1.16
CA LEU A 23 9.99 6.64 -2.30
C LEU A 23 9.69 8.08 -1.88
N THR A 24 10.22 9.04 -2.66
CA THR A 24 9.80 10.44 -2.58
C THR A 24 8.47 10.59 -3.34
N GLN A 25 7.79 11.73 -3.16
CA GLN A 25 6.60 12.04 -3.96
C GLN A 25 6.92 12.09 -5.46
N GLU A 26 8.09 12.62 -5.82
CA GLU A 26 8.55 12.67 -7.20
C GLU A 26 8.75 11.27 -7.77
N ALA A 27 9.38 10.38 -7.00
CA ALA A 27 9.62 9.01 -7.41
C ALA A 27 8.30 8.24 -7.60
N LEU A 28 7.35 8.43 -6.70
CA LEU A 28 6.04 7.81 -6.84
C LEU A 28 5.29 8.35 -8.05
N ALA A 29 5.36 9.66 -8.29
CA ALA A 29 4.74 10.28 -9.45
C ALA A 29 5.27 9.67 -10.76
N GLU A 30 6.59 9.53 -10.86
CA GLU A 30 7.23 8.91 -12.02
C GLU A 30 6.78 7.46 -12.18
N LYS A 31 6.83 6.69 -11.09
CA LYS A 31 6.46 5.27 -11.12
C LYS A 31 5.00 5.04 -11.49
N SER A 32 4.11 5.94 -11.11
CA SER A 32 2.68 5.84 -11.36
C SER A 32 2.23 6.55 -12.64
N ASP A 33 3.15 7.20 -13.36
CA ASP A 33 2.81 8.02 -14.54
C ASP A 33 1.81 9.12 -14.19
N LEU A 34 2.04 9.78 -13.05
CA LEU A 34 1.25 10.91 -12.55
C LEU A 34 2.19 12.07 -12.24
N THR A 35 1.65 13.24 -11.93
CA THR A 35 2.47 14.39 -11.56
C THR A 35 2.76 14.41 -10.06
N THR A 36 3.86 15.05 -9.67
CA THR A 36 4.20 15.24 -8.26
C THR A 36 3.11 16.02 -7.54
N GLN A 37 2.53 17.02 -8.19
CA GLN A 37 1.42 17.79 -7.62
C GLN A 37 0.21 16.92 -7.36
N PHE A 38 -0.10 16.00 -8.28
CA PHE A 38 -1.19 15.04 -8.10
C PHE A 38 -0.96 14.17 -6.87
N VAL A 39 0.26 13.63 -6.72
CA VAL A 39 0.61 12.80 -5.55
C VAL A 39 0.44 13.61 -4.26
N SER A 40 0.92 14.84 -4.24
CA SER A 40 0.78 15.72 -3.07
C SER A 40 -0.69 15.94 -2.70
N TYR A 41 -1.54 16.24 -3.66
CA TYR A 41 -2.98 16.44 -3.40
C TYR A 41 -3.66 15.15 -2.95
N ALA A 42 -3.31 14.02 -3.56
CA ALA A 42 -3.86 12.73 -3.15
C ALA A 42 -3.50 12.40 -1.70
N GLU A 43 -2.22 12.59 -1.31
CA GLU A 43 -1.76 12.31 0.05
C GLU A 43 -2.40 13.23 1.10
N SER A 44 -2.66 14.48 0.73
CA SER A 44 -3.30 15.43 1.65
C SER A 44 -4.82 15.28 1.75
N GLY A 45 -5.42 14.46 0.88
CA GLY A 45 -6.85 14.27 0.85
C GLY A 45 -7.63 15.44 0.29
N LYS A 46 -6.98 16.34 -0.44
CA LYS A 46 -7.62 17.53 -1.01
C LYS A 46 -8.54 17.23 -2.18
N ARG A 47 -8.25 16.15 -2.92
CA ARG A 47 -9.00 15.77 -4.11
C ARG A 47 -9.16 14.26 -4.19
N GLY A 48 -10.31 13.84 -4.73
CA GLY A 48 -10.50 12.46 -5.12
C GLY A 48 -9.71 12.14 -6.38
N MET A 49 -9.71 10.86 -6.73
CA MET A 49 -9.04 10.37 -7.93
C MET A 49 -10.05 9.71 -8.84
N ARG A 50 -9.86 9.87 -10.14
CA ARG A 50 -10.57 9.06 -11.13
C ARG A 50 -10.12 7.61 -11.00
N PRO A 51 -10.98 6.65 -11.37
CA PRO A 51 -10.63 5.23 -11.27
C PRO A 51 -9.30 4.86 -11.93
N GLU A 52 -9.01 5.40 -13.12
CA GLU A 52 -7.77 5.10 -13.82
C GLU A 52 -6.53 5.58 -13.08
N ASN A 53 -6.62 6.72 -12.38
CA ASN A 53 -5.51 7.24 -11.59
C ASN A 53 -5.34 6.45 -10.29
N LEU A 54 -6.45 6.03 -9.69
CA LEU A 54 -6.40 5.16 -8.52
C LEU A 54 -5.73 3.82 -8.86
N MET A 55 -6.04 3.25 -10.02
CA MET A 55 -5.41 2.01 -10.48
C MET A 55 -3.90 2.19 -10.69
N LYS A 56 -3.49 3.29 -11.33
CA LYS A 56 -2.06 3.61 -11.50
C LYS A 56 -1.33 3.74 -10.17
N MET A 57 -1.97 4.42 -9.22
CA MET A 57 -1.40 4.62 -7.88
C MET A 57 -1.25 3.29 -7.14
N ALA A 58 -2.30 2.48 -7.14
CA ALA A 58 -2.29 1.17 -6.46
C ALA A 58 -1.22 0.26 -7.05
N GLU A 59 -1.11 0.20 -8.38
CA GLU A 59 -0.11 -0.60 -9.06
C GLU A 59 1.31 -0.15 -8.69
N ALA A 60 1.56 1.16 -8.71
CA ALA A 60 2.88 1.69 -8.34
C ALA A 60 3.25 1.39 -6.89
N LEU A 61 2.27 1.39 -6.00
CA LEU A 61 2.48 1.10 -4.57
C LEU A 61 2.46 -0.39 -4.24
N GLY A 62 2.12 -1.24 -5.20
CA GLY A 62 2.07 -2.69 -4.99
C GLY A 62 0.97 -3.12 -4.03
N VAL A 63 -0.17 -2.46 -4.08
CA VAL A 63 -1.35 -2.78 -3.26
C VAL A 63 -2.61 -2.80 -4.13
N SER A 64 -3.69 -3.37 -3.61
CA SER A 64 -4.98 -3.31 -4.29
C SER A 64 -5.60 -1.93 -4.18
N THR A 65 -6.52 -1.60 -5.10
CA THR A 65 -7.33 -0.39 -4.98
C THR A 65 -8.23 -0.46 -3.74
N ASP A 66 -8.71 -1.66 -3.40
CA ASP A 66 -9.50 -1.88 -2.18
C ASP A 66 -8.74 -1.46 -0.94
N TYR A 67 -7.44 -1.80 -0.84
CA TYR A 67 -6.62 -1.38 0.29
C TYR A 67 -6.55 0.15 0.40
N LEU A 68 -6.33 0.84 -0.71
CA LEU A 68 -6.25 2.30 -0.69
C LEU A 68 -7.58 2.92 -0.27
N LEU A 69 -8.69 2.36 -0.72
CA LEU A 69 -10.02 2.89 -0.46
C LEU A 69 -10.54 2.56 0.96
N THR A 70 -10.30 1.35 1.45
CA THR A 70 -10.92 0.86 2.67
C THR A 70 -9.94 0.49 3.78
N GLY A 71 -8.68 0.26 3.44
CA GLY A 71 -7.70 -0.29 4.37
C GLY A 71 -7.73 -1.81 4.49
N ASP A 72 -8.63 -2.48 3.80
CA ASP A 72 -8.74 -3.94 3.84
C ASP A 72 -7.65 -4.60 3.01
N ILE A 73 -7.16 -5.73 3.52
CA ILE A 73 -6.23 -6.59 2.78
C ILE A 73 -7.07 -7.68 2.10
N ILE A 74 -7.00 -7.71 0.79
CA ILE A 74 -7.73 -8.72 0.00
C ILE A 74 -6.75 -9.74 -0.60
N ASP A 75 -7.27 -10.77 -1.25
CA ASP A 75 -6.44 -11.83 -1.83
C ASP A 75 -5.38 -11.30 -2.81
N LYS A 76 -5.71 -10.26 -3.56
CA LYS A 76 -4.74 -9.63 -4.46
C LYS A 76 -3.53 -9.08 -3.70
N ASP A 77 -3.72 -8.48 -2.53
CA ASP A 77 -2.62 -7.97 -1.71
C ASP A 77 -1.71 -9.11 -1.25
N LYS A 78 -2.30 -10.24 -0.85
CA LYS A 78 -1.54 -11.42 -0.45
C LYS A 78 -0.76 -12.00 -1.62
N LEU A 79 -1.34 -12.01 -2.81
CA LEU A 79 -0.68 -12.48 -4.02
C LEU A 79 0.50 -11.58 -4.39
N LEU A 80 0.34 -10.26 -4.28
CA LEU A 80 1.42 -9.30 -4.52
C LEU A 80 2.58 -9.53 -3.56
N LEU A 81 2.28 -9.80 -2.29
CA LEU A 81 3.31 -10.14 -1.31
C LEU A 81 4.01 -11.45 -1.69
N SER A 82 3.26 -12.46 -2.09
CA SER A 82 3.82 -13.74 -2.53
C SER A 82 4.81 -13.55 -3.69
N HIS A 83 4.47 -12.70 -4.67
CA HIS A 83 5.37 -12.41 -5.79
C HIS A 83 6.66 -11.74 -5.35
N LYS A 84 6.62 -10.91 -4.30
CA LYS A 84 7.84 -10.32 -3.73
C LYS A 84 8.73 -11.37 -3.10
N LEU A 85 8.14 -12.36 -2.44
CA LEU A 85 8.89 -13.45 -1.83
C LEU A 85 9.67 -14.24 -2.87
N ASP A 86 9.16 -14.35 -4.11
CA ASP A 86 9.85 -15.03 -5.21
C ASP A 86 11.19 -14.38 -5.57
N ARG A 87 11.41 -13.12 -5.20
CA ARG A 87 12.67 -12.40 -5.44
C ARG A 87 13.73 -12.69 -4.38
N LEU A 88 13.36 -13.35 -3.31
CA LEU A 88 14.24 -13.60 -2.18
C LEU A 88 14.95 -14.93 -2.32
N THR A 89 16.15 -15.00 -1.73
CA THR A 89 16.87 -16.28 -1.60
C THR A 89 16.15 -17.16 -0.59
N PRO A 90 16.38 -18.50 -0.60
CA PRO A 90 15.80 -19.39 0.41
C PRO A 90 16.09 -18.94 1.85
N ARG A 91 17.30 -18.43 2.10
CA ARG A 91 17.68 -17.93 3.42
C ARG A 91 16.84 -16.71 3.82
N GLN A 92 16.63 -15.79 2.88
CA GLN A 92 15.81 -14.59 3.12
C GLN A 92 14.36 -14.96 3.36
N VAL A 93 13.81 -15.92 2.63
CA VAL A 93 12.44 -16.41 2.85
C VAL A 93 12.30 -16.94 4.28
N ARG A 94 13.28 -17.68 4.78
CA ARG A 94 13.28 -18.20 6.15
C ARG A 94 13.29 -17.07 7.20
N LEU A 95 14.02 -15.99 6.91
CA LEU A 95 14.01 -14.82 7.80
C LEU A 95 12.62 -14.15 7.83
N VAL A 96 11.97 -14.03 6.66
CA VAL A 96 10.60 -13.50 6.60
C VAL A 96 9.64 -14.40 7.36
N GLU A 97 9.78 -15.72 7.21
CA GLU A 97 8.97 -16.70 7.97
C GLU A 97 9.08 -16.47 9.47
N SER A 98 10.30 -16.22 9.96
CA SER A 98 10.51 -15.93 11.38
C SER A 98 9.74 -14.68 11.83
N ILE A 99 9.69 -13.64 11.00
CA ILE A 99 8.91 -12.43 11.29
C ILE A 99 7.42 -12.76 11.36
N VAL A 100 6.94 -13.58 10.43
CA VAL A 100 5.53 -14.00 10.42
C VAL A 100 5.21 -14.79 11.68
N ASP A 101 6.09 -15.72 12.08
CA ASP A 101 5.90 -16.51 13.30
C ASP A 101 5.85 -15.63 14.54
N GLU A 102 6.71 -14.61 14.61
CA GLU A 102 6.68 -13.63 15.72
C GLU A 102 5.34 -12.87 15.74
N CYS A 103 4.85 -12.46 14.58
CA CYS A 103 3.55 -11.78 14.49
C CYS A 103 2.41 -12.68 14.99
N ILE A 104 2.45 -13.96 14.63
CA ILE A 104 1.44 -14.92 15.07
C ILE A 104 1.48 -15.09 16.57
N LEU A 105 2.68 -15.23 17.17
CA LEU A 105 2.85 -15.38 18.61
C LEU A 105 2.36 -14.16 19.37
N LEU A 106 2.64 -12.95 18.86
CA LEU A 106 2.29 -11.71 19.56
C LEU A 106 0.80 -11.34 19.42
N TYR A 107 0.20 -11.63 18.28
CA TYR A 107 -1.13 -11.11 17.94
C TYR A 107 -2.15 -12.18 17.57
N GLY A 108 -1.74 -13.41 17.37
CA GLY A 108 -2.62 -14.46 16.85
C GLY A 108 -3.86 -14.73 17.71
N GLY A 109 -3.75 -14.54 19.03
CA GLY A 109 -4.87 -14.75 19.94
C GLY A 109 -5.91 -13.63 19.95
N GLU A 110 -5.57 -12.47 19.41
CA GLU A 110 -6.45 -11.30 19.43
C GLU A 110 -7.56 -11.36 18.38
N ASN A 111 -7.40 -12.20 17.39
CA ASN A 111 -8.30 -12.32 16.25
C ASN A 111 -9.23 -13.53 16.34
N LEU A 112 -9.24 -14.21 17.46
CA LEU A 112 -10.03 -15.41 17.69
C LEU A 112 -11.41 -15.11 18.27
#